data_b994b0391667edc9567f0bf07aff1f6d
#
_entry.id   b994b0391667edc9567f0bf07aff1f6d
#
_cell.length_a   1.000
_cell.length_b   1.000
_cell.length_c   1.000
_cell.angle_alpha   90.00
_cell.angle_beta   90.00
_cell.angle_gamma   90.00
#
_symmetry.space_group_name_H-M   'P 1'
#
loop_
_entity.id
_entity.type
_entity.pdbx_description
1 polymer ?
#
loop_
_entity_poly.entity_id
_entity_poly.type
_entity_poly.pdbx_seq_one_letter_code
_entity_poly.pdbx_strand_id
1 'polypeptide(L)'
;MGDALQMLRFAAVLAARGVEVIWEAHDGLESLCASVTGVHAVVGSDTALPEVDYQVPAMSLPYCLRVTNAADIPPAPYLTAPAGDPVPLTASAGRMKIGLVWRGNPSHEGDAARSIALPRLGEMLHRSSGMVDWLCLQRPDNREPFPSDLASCFCDDLGPWLGDFSRTARALMALDLVISVDTAVLHLAGALGRPVWGLLPLASDWRWLIGRDDSPWYSTLRLFRQTEPAPAGDPWGPVLQQAMTALEHCA
;
A
#
# COMPACT_ATOMS: atom_id res chain seq x y z
N MET A 1 -3.51 -10.07 -2.96
CA MET A 1 -2.22 -9.61 -2.39
C MET A 1 -2.38 -8.64 -1.22
N GLY A 2 -3.13 -7.53 -1.34
CA GLY A 2 -3.35 -6.61 -0.21
C GLY A 2 -3.90 -7.30 1.04
N ASP A 3 -4.89 -8.16 0.86
CA ASP A 3 -5.48 -8.95 1.93
C ASP A 3 -4.46 -9.88 2.62
N ALA A 4 -3.62 -10.56 1.82
CA ALA A 4 -2.57 -11.41 2.36
C ALA A 4 -1.58 -10.59 3.21
N LEU A 5 -1.11 -9.45 2.69
CA LEU A 5 -0.24 -8.54 3.44
C LEU A 5 -0.89 -8.09 4.75
N GLN A 6 -2.18 -7.73 4.72
CA GLN A 6 -2.90 -7.28 5.91
C GLN A 6 -3.05 -8.40 6.96
N MET A 7 -3.38 -9.61 6.54
CA MET A 7 -3.67 -10.73 7.44
C MET A 7 -2.42 -11.40 8.01
N LEU A 8 -1.25 -11.22 7.40
CA LEU A 8 0.03 -11.73 7.91
C LEU A 8 0.32 -11.35 9.36
N ARG A 9 -0.18 -10.22 9.84
CA ARG A 9 -0.05 -9.77 11.24
C ARG A 9 -0.54 -10.79 12.27
N PHE A 10 -1.49 -11.64 11.88
CA PHE A 10 -2.05 -12.64 12.77
C PHE A 10 -1.16 -13.88 12.96
N ALA A 11 -0.11 -14.05 12.16
CA ALA A 11 0.83 -15.15 12.32
C ALA A 11 1.50 -15.13 13.71
N ALA A 12 1.91 -13.95 14.18
CA ALA A 12 2.51 -13.80 15.52
C ALA A 12 1.51 -14.17 16.63
N VAL A 13 0.23 -13.88 16.47
CA VAL A 13 -0.83 -14.24 17.43
C VAL A 13 -1.02 -15.75 17.50
N LEU A 14 -0.98 -16.44 16.37
CA LEU A 14 -1.07 -17.90 16.29
C LEU A 14 0.16 -18.54 16.89
N ALA A 15 1.35 -18.07 16.55
CA ALA A 15 2.60 -18.59 17.11
C ALA A 15 2.67 -18.41 18.64
N ALA A 16 2.19 -17.30 19.19
CA ALA A 16 2.08 -17.07 20.62
C ALA A 16 1.12 -18.05 21.34
N ARG A 17 0.25 -18.72 20.58
CA ARG A 17 -0.65 -19.81 21.08
C ARG A 17 -0.07 -21.20 20.85
N GLY A 18 1.20 -21.30 20.43
CA GLY A 18 1.87 -22.59 20.18
C GLY A 18 1.55 -23.23 18.85
N VAL A 19 1.03 -22.46 17.88
CA VAL A 19 0.71 -22.96 16.53
C VAL A 19 1.91 -22.73 15.62
N GLU A 20 2.36 -23.77 14.92
CA GLU A 20 3.30 -23.66 13.82
C GLU A 20 2.57 -23.19 12.57
N VAL A 21 2.86 -21.95 12.13
CA VAL A 21 2.16 -21.32 11.02
C VAL A 21 2.90 -21.57 9.71
N ILE A 22 2.27 -22.30 8.81
CA ILE A 22 2.71 -22.44 7.42
C ILE A 22 1.87 -21.49 6.59
N TRP A 23 2.52 -20.54 5.90
CA TRP A 23 1.81 -19.54 5.12
C TRP A 23 1.90 -19.86 3.63
N GLU A 24 0.74 -20.03 2.99
CA GLU A 24 0.67 -20.10 1.53
C GLU A 24 0.75 -18.68 0.95
N ALA A 25 1.83 -18.40 0.22
CA ALA A 25 2.11 -17.08 -0.32
C ALA A 25 1.72 -17.00 -1.80
N HIS A 26 1.16 -15.87 -2.20
CA HIS A 26 1.06 -15.50 -3.61
C HIS A 26 2.45 -15.21 -4.17
N ASP A 27 2.62 -15.44 -5.46
CA ASP A 27 3.86 -15.20 -6.19
C ASP A 27 4.43 -13.80 -5.93
N GLY A 28 5.71 -13.75 -5.57
CA GLY A 28 6.42 -12.51 -5.26
C GLY A 28 6.20 -11.97 -3.85
N LEU A 29 5.47 -12.66 -2.98
CA LEU A 29 5.31 -12.33 -1.57
C LEU A 29 6.11 -13.23 -0.63
N GLU A 30 6.72 -14.30 -1.10
CA GLU A 30 7.31 -15.37 -0.28
C GLU A 30 8.36 -14.83 0.69
N SER A 31 9.29 -14.01 0.20
CA SER A 31 10.34 -13.42 1.04
C SER A 31 9.79 -12.47 2.11
N LEU A 32 8.72 -11.74 1.80
CA LEU A 32 8.03 -10.88 2.78
C LEU A 32 7.30 -11.72 3.81
N CYS A 33 6.58 -12.74 3.40
CA CYS A 33 5.89 -13.66 4.29
C CYS A 33 6.87 -14.33 5.27
N ALA A 34 8.03 -14.76 4.78
CA ALA A 34 9.08 -15.36 5.59
C ALA A 34 9.71 -14.39 6.60
N SER A 35 9.60 -13.07 6.38
CA SER A 35 10.12 -12.06 7.32
C SER A 35 9.21 -11.82 8.53
N VAL A 36 8.00 -12.38 8.53
CA VAL A 36 7.01 -12.11 9.57
C VAL A 36 7.25 -12.98 10.80
N THR A 37 7.34 -12.36 11.95
CA THR A 37 7.42 -13.09 13.22
C THR A 37 6.23 -14.02 13.39
N GLY A 38 6.50 -15.30 13.64
CA GLY A 38 5.49 -16.32 13.84
C GLY A 38 5.14 -17.13 12.60
N VAL A 39 5.61 -16.77 11.41
CA VAL A 39 5.60 -17.66 10.25
C VAL A 39 6.74 -18.66 10.39
N HIS A 40 6.38 -19.94 10.48
CA HIS A 40 7.34 -21.05 10.60
C HIS A 40 7.91 -21.44 9.24
N ALA A 41 7.03 -21.53 8.23
CA ALA A 41 7.40 -21.85 6.86
C ALA A 41 6.49 -21.13 5.86
N VAL A 42 7.01 -20.93 4.65
CA VAL A 42 6.26 -20.37 3.52
C VAL A 42 6.25 -21.37 2.39
N VAL A 43 5.09 -21.57 1.78
CA VAL A 43 4.88 -22.40 0.57
C VAL A 43 4.33 -21.50 -0.54
N GLY A 44 4.78 -21.73 -1.77
CA GLY A 44 4.25 -21.03 -2.95
C GLY A 44 2.87 -21.57 -3.35
N SER A 45 2.10 -20.76 -4.07
CA SER A 45 0.74 -21.11 -4.52
C SER A 45 0.71 -22.36 -5.44
N ASP A 46 1.79 -22.62 -6.16
CA ASP A 46 1.90 -23.78 -7.06
C ASP A 46 2.54 -25.04 -6.40
N THR A 47 2.82 -24.95 -5.10
CA THR A 47 3.46 -26.02 -4.35
C THR A 47 2.39 -26.87 -3.65
N ALA A 48 2.56 -28.18 -3.65
CA ALA A 48 1.69 -29.06 -2.87
C ALA A 48 1.76 -28.67 -1.38
N LEU A 49 0.61 -28.46 -0.78
CA LEU A 49 0.53 -28.12 0.63
C LEU A 49 1.01 -29.32 1.48
N PRO A 50 1.78 -29.08 2.54
CA PRO A 50 2.14 -30.12 3.48
C PRO A 50 0.89 -30.60 4.26
N GLU A 51 1.00 -31.78 4.86
CA GLU A 51 -0.03 -32.25 5.80
C GLU A 51 -0.05 -31.34 7.04
N VAL A 52 -1.22 -30.86 7.42
CA VAL A 52 -1.44 -29.92 8.53
C VAL A 52 -2.68 -30.33 9.33
N ASP A 53 -2.72 -29.99 10.61
CA ASP A 53 -3.89 -30.28 11.46
C ASP A 53 -5.09 -29.42 11.10
N TYR A 54 -4.87 -28.17 10.68
CA TYR A 54 -5.90 -27.20 10.33
C TYR A 54 -5.48 -26.33 9.15
N GLN A 55 -6.46 -25.97 8.32
CA GLN A 55 -6.32 -24.99 7.26
C GLN A 55 -7.39 -23.90 7.38
N VAL A 56 -6.99 -22.65 7.19
CA VAL A 56 -7.89 -21.50 7.28
C VAL A 56 -7.57 -20.46 6.21
N PRO A 57 -8.54 -19.93 5.48
CA PRO A 57 -8.32 -18.77 4.61
C PRO A 57 -7.84 -17.58 5.43
N ALA A 58 -6.82 -16.86 4.96
CA ALA A 58 -6.22 -15.73 5.68
C ALA A 58 -7.27 -14.68 6.12
N MET A 59 -8.25 -14.38 5.27
CA MET A 59 -9.33 -13.44 5.57
C MET A 59 -10.28 -13.91 6.69
N SER A 60 -10.26 -15.19 7.05
CA SER A 60 -11.05 -15.73 8.15
C SER A 60 -10.33 -15.66 9.50
N LEU A 61 -9.03 -15.31 9.53
CA LEU A 61 -8.25 -15.24 10.76
C LEU A 61 -8.84 -14.30 11.82
N PRO A 62 -9.30 -13.08 11.48
CA PRO A 62 -9.93 -12.21 12.48
C PRO A 62 -11.13 -12.87 13.17
N TYR A 63 -11.96 -13.56 12.41
CA TYR A 63 -13.11 -14.28 12.95
C TYR A 63 -12.68 -15.45 13.85
N CYS A 64 -11.76 -16.30 13.39
CA CYS A 64 -11.24 -17.44 14.15
C CYS A 64 -10.54 -16.99 15.44
N LEU A 65 -9.89 -15.85 15.42
CA LEU A 65 -9.18 -15.26 16.55
C LEU A 65 -10.07 -14.38 17.44
N ARG A 66 -11.35 -14.22 17.08
CA ARG A 66 -12.34 -13.40 17.80
C ARG A 66 -11.92 -11.93 17.91
N VAL A 67 -11.43 -11.37 16.81
CA VAL A 67 -11.15 -9.93 16.70
C VAL A 67 -12.50 -9.21 16.62
N THR A 68 -12.90 -8.53 17.68
CA THR A 68 -14.20 -7.85 17.80
C THR A 68 -14.05 -6.33 17.91
N ASN A 69 -12.86 -5.86 18.26
CA ASN A 69 -12.55 -4.45 18.47
C ASN A 69 -11.28 -4.05 17.75
N ALA A 70 -11.11 -2.77 17.51
CA ALA A 70 -9.87 -2.22 16.94
C ALA A 70 -8.63 -2.54 17.80
N ALA A 71 -8.79 -2.62 19.12
CA ALA A 71 -7.69 -2.96 20.04
C ALA A 71 -7.23 -4.43 19.94
N ASP A 72 -8.05 -5.30 19.36
CA ASP A 72 -7.70 -6.72 19.14
C ASP A 72 -6.83 -6.89 17.89
N ILE A 73 -6.68 -5.86 17.07
CA ILE A 73 -5.89 -5.89 15.84
C ILE A 73 -4.40 -5.77 16.20
N PRO A 74 -3.57 -6.76 15.85
CA PRO A 74 -2.12 -6.65 16.10
C PRO A 74 -1.54 -5.41 15.40
N PRO A 75 -0.69 -4.61 16.08
CA PRO A 75 -0.18 -3.36 15.52
C PRO A 75 0.81 -3.58 14.37
N ALA A 76 1.00 -2.54 13.54
CA ALA A 76 2.13 -2.43 12.63
C ALA A 76 3.28 -1.65 13.33
N PRO A 77 4.57 -1.78 12.89
CA PRO A 77 5.00 -2.65 11.79
C PRO A 77 5.08 -4.14 12.16
N TYR A 78 4.85 -5.01 11.20
CA TYR A 78 5.02 -6.46 11.34
C TYR A 78 5.72 -7.09 10.13
N LEU A 79 6.04 -6.29 9.10
CA LEU A 79 6.87 -6.67 7.96
C LEU A 79 8.22 -5.98 8.02
N THR A 80 9.23 -6.65 7.48
CA THR A 80 10.57 -6.10 7.28
C THR A 80 10.93 -6.22 5.79
N ALA A 81 11.47 -5.14 5.21
CA ALA A 81 11.94 -5.19 3.84
C ALA A 81 13.16 -6.12 3.73
N PRO A 82 13.12 -7.15 2.88
CA PRO A 82 14.26 -8.03 2.69
C PRO A 82 15.49 -7.29 2.14
N ALA A 83 16.67 -7.72 2.53
CA ALA A 83 17.93 -7.24 1.95
C ALA A 83 17.98 -7.53 0.44
N GLY A 84 18.71 -6.72 -0.31
CA GLY A 84 18.87 -6.88 -1.74
C GLY A 84 19.49 -5.66 -2.40
N ASP A 85 19.35 -5.56 -3.73
CA ASP A 85 19.92 -4.47 -4.51
C ASP A 85 19.47 -3.10 -4.00
N PRO A 86 20.36 -2.09 -4.03
CA PRO A 86 20.01 -0.74 -3.68
C PRO A 86 18.92 -0.18 -4.60
N VAL A 87 18.07 0.66 -4.03
CA VAL A 87 17.03 1.34 -4.81
C VAL A 87 17.70 2.39 -5.72
N PRO A 88 17.43 2.39 -7.02
CA PRO A 88 18.06 3.33 -7.95
C PRO A 88 17.41 4.72 -7.83
N LEU A 89 17.78 5.49 -6.82
CA LEU A 89 17.26 6.82 -6.58
C LEU A 89 18.25 7.89 -7.06
N THR A 90 17.74 8.87 -7.80
CA THR A 90 18.44 10.10 -8.17
C THR A 90 17.92 11.31 -7.39
N ALA A 91 16.91 11.09 -6.54
CA ALA A 91 16.27 12.11 -5.72
C ALA A 91 17.28 12.93 -4.89
N SER A 92 17.05 14.22 -4.79
CA SER A 92 17.95 15.17 -4.16
C SER A 92 18.07 14.97 -2.65
N ALA A 93 19.27 15.22 -2.10
CA ALA A 93 19.42 15.26 -0.66
C ALA A 93 18.67 16.47 -0.07
N GLY A 94 17.92 16.24 1.02
CA GLY A 94 17.24 17.32 1.74
C GLY A 94 15.84 17.66 1.25
N ARG A 95 15.33 17.00 0.20
CA ARG A 95 13.93 17.12 -0.23
C ARG A 95 13.14 15.89 0.19
N MET A 96 11.86 16.10 0.52
CA MET A 96 10.94 15.03 0.88
C MET A 96 10.69 14.12 -0.34
N LYS A 97 10.92 12.83 -0.20
CA LYS A 97 10.72 11.82 -1.24
C LYS A 97 9.35 11.20 -1.12
N ILE A 98 8.51 11.39 -2.12
CA ILE A 98 7.12 10.91 -2.10
C ILE A 98 6.89 9.91 -3.23
N GLY A 99 6.54 8.69 -2.85
CA GLY A 99 6.15 7.67 -3.80
C GLY A 99 4.66 7.75 -4.14
N LEU A 100 4.32 7.70 -5.43
CA LEU A 100 2.95 7.84 -5.89
C LEU A 100 2.45 6.59 -6.64
N VAL A 101 1.27 6.09 -6.23
CA VAL A 101 0.51 5.02 -6.91
C VAL A 101 -0.93 5.50 -7.12
N TRP A 102 -1.35 5.63 -8.37
CA TRP A 102 -2.65 6.22 -8.71
C TRP A 102 -3.64 5.24 -9.34
N ARG A 103 -3.20 4.02 -9.67
CA ARG A 103 -4.06 2.99 -10.27
C ARG A 103 -3.88 1.65 -9.58
N GLY A 104 -4.99 0.93 -9.46
CA GLY A 104 -5.01 -0.45 -9.00
C GLY A 104 -4.80 -1.45 -10.14
N ASN A 105 -5.11 -2.71 -9.89
CA ASN A 105 -5.11 -3.75 -10.92
C ASN A 105 -6.38 -3.61 -11.79
N PRO A 106 -6.26 -3.37 -13.11
CA PRO A 106 -7.42 -3.18 -14.00
C PRO A 106 -8.32 -4.42 -14.11
N SER A 107 -7.83 -5.60 -13.74
CA SER A 107 -8.66 -6.82 -13.69
C SER A 107 -9.56 -6.89 -12.44
N HIS A 108 -9.45 -5.95 -11.53
CA HIS A 108 -10.29 -5.90 -10.34
C HIS A 108 -11.60 -5.17 -10.64
N GLU A 109 -12.76 -5.77 -10.30
CA GLU A 109 -14.09 -5.21 -10.62
C GLU A 109 -14.28 -3.76 -10.15
N GLY A 110 -13.73 -3.40 -8.98
CA GLY A 110 -13.81 -2.04 -8.42
C GLY A 110 -12.70 -1.08 -8.88
N ASP A 111 -11.85 -1.46 -9.85
CA ASP A 111 -10.67 -0.65 -10.18
C ASP A 111 -11.00 0.73 -10.75
N ALA A 112 -12.02 0.82 -11.59
CA ALA A 112 -12.46 2.09 -12.18
C ALA A 112 -12.90 3.13 -11.13
N ALA A 113 -13.43 2.68 -9.99
CA ALA A 113 -13.87 3.59 -8.93
C ALA A 113 -12.72 4.10 -8.07
N ARG A 114 -11.67 3.28 -7.86
CA ARG A 114 -10.53 3.63 -6.98
C ARG A 114 -9.33 4.21 -7.72
N SER A 115 -9.21 3.96 -9.02
CA SER A 115 -8.10 4.47 -9.84
C SER A 115 -8.33 5.91 -10.27
N ILE A 116 -7.25 6.68 -10.32
CA ILE A 116 -7.24 8.09 -10.72
C ILE A 116 -6.49 8.20 -12.04
N ALA A 117 -7.04 8.90 -13.03
CA ALA A 117 -6.30 9.18 -14.24
C ALA A 117 -5.15 10.15 -13.96
N LEU A 118 -3.93 9.86 -14.43
CA LEU A 118 -2.75 10.65 -14.15
C LEU A 118 -2.90 12.16 -14.43
N PRO A 119 -3.57 12.61 -15.53
CA PRO A 119 -3.78 14.03 -15.76
C PRO A 119 -4.54 14.76 -14.63
N ARG A 120 -5.37 14.08 -13.87
CA ARG A 120 -6.05 14.66 -12.70
C ARG A 120 -5.12 14.99 -11.53
N LEU A 121 -3.97 14.33 -11.46
CA LEU A 121 -2.92 14.60 -10.47
C LEU A 121 -2.01 15.76 -10.88
N GLY A 122 -2.16 16.26 -12.12
CA GLY A 122 -1.27 17.25 -12.72
C GLY A 122 -1.11 18.51 -11.88
N GLU A 123 -2.20 19.07 -11.37
CA GLU A 123 -2.12 20.27 -10.52
C GLU A 123 -1.31 20.01 -9.24
N MET A 124 -1.55 18.89 -8.56
CA MET A 124 -0.81 18.51 -7.36
C MET A 124 0.67 18.33 -7.68
N LEU A 125 1.01 17.61 -8.75
CA LEU A 125 2.38 17.34 -9.15
C LEU A 125 3.11 18.64 -9.52
N HIS A 126 2.52 19.50 -10.34
CA HIS A 126 3.15 20.76 -10.76
C HIS A 126 3.37 21.73 -9.61
N ARG A 127 2.36 21.94 -8.75
CA ARG A 127 2.45 22.89 -7.65
C ARG A 127 3.48 22.49 -6.60
N SER A 128 3.67 21.20 -6.36
CA SER A 128 4.58 20.68 -5.34
C SER A 128 5.95 20.28 -5.87
N SER A 129 6.20 20.27 -7.18
CA SER A 129 7.46 19.84 -7.79
C SER A 129 8.69 20.64 -7.32
N GLY A 130 8.51 21.87 -6.84
CA GLY A 130 9.56 22.68 -6.21
C GLY A 130 9.86 22.32 -4.76
N MET A 131 8.95 21.63 -4.08
CA MET A 131 8.98 21.34 -2.64
C MET A 131 9.41 19.90 -2.35
N VAL A 132 9.00 18.95 -3.17
CA VAL A 132 9.19 17.51 -2.97
C VAL A 132 9.77 16.85 -4.20
N ASP A 133 10.37 15.68 -4.02
CA ASP A 133 10.80 14.79 -5.10
C ASP A 133 9.75 13.69 -5.27
N TRP A 134 9.02 13.74 -6.40
CA TRP A 134 8.05 12.73 -6.75
C TRP A 134 8.72 11.50 -7.37
N LEU A 135 8.37 10.32 -6.88
CA LEU A 135 8.81 9.05 -7.40
C LEU A 135 7.62 8.23 -7.89
N CYS A 136 7.67 7.80 -9.14
CA CYS A 136 6.62 6.95 -9.68
C CYS A 136 6.80 5.52 -9.18
N LEU A 137 5.79 5.01 -8.48
CA LEU A 137 5.70 3.60 -8.07
C LEU A 137 4.70 2.80 -8.91
N GLN A 138 4.14 3.39 -9.94
CA GLN A 138 3.17 2.73 -10.80
C GLN A 138 3.89 1.83 -11.81
N ARG A 139 3.60 0.53 -11.80
CA ARG A 139 4.20 -0.42 -12.74
C ARG A 139 3.82 -0.10 -14.19
N PRO A 140 4.73 -0.33 -15.17
CA PRO A 140 4.48 -0.03 -16.59
C PRO A 140 3.30 -0.80 -17.19
N ASP A 141 3.08 -2.04 -16.77
CA ASP A 141 1.98 -2.91 -17.19
C ASP A 141 0.61 -2.45 -16.69
N ASN A 142 0.58 -1.49 -15.80
CA ASN A 142 -0.61 -0.98 -15.13
C ASN A 142 -0.75 0.55 -15.20
N ARG A 143 -0.22 1.18 -16.25
CA ARG A 143 -0.36 2.62 -16.49
C ARG A 143 -0.39 2.96 -17.98
N GLU A 144 -0.96 4.09 -18.28
CA GLU A 144 -0.83 4.73 -19.58
C GLU A 144 0.56 5.38 -19.72
N PRO A 145 1.06 5.60 -20.96
CA PRO A 145 2.26 6.40 -21.17
C PRO A 145 2.14 7.77 -20.48
N PHE A 146 3.22 8.24 -19.89
CA PHE A 146 3.23 9.58 -19.29
C PHE A 146 2.95 10.66 -20.32
N PRO A 147 2.01 11.58 -20.05
CA PRO A 147 1.99 12.86 -20.73
C PRO A 147 3.33 13.58 -20.53
N SER A 148 3.88 14.20 -21.57
CA SER A 148 5.23 14.78 -21.54
C SER A 148 5.43 15.85 -20.46
N ASP A 149 4.38 16.61 -20.17
CA ASP A 149 4.34 17.63 -19.12
C ASP A 149 4.39 17.02 -17.71
N LEU A 150 3.76 15.88 -17.50
CA LEU A 150 3.74 15.20 -16.20
C LEU A 150 4.96 14.31 -15.98
N ALA A 151 5.57 13.80 -17.04
CA ALA A 151 6.80 13.01 -16.94
C ALA A 151 7.93 13.79 -16.23
N SER A 152 8.03 15.08 -16.49
CA SER A 152 9.05 15.96 -15.88
C SER A 152 8.80 16.27 -14.40
N CYS A 153 7.61 15.96 -13.86
CA CYS A 153 7.30 16.12 -12.44
C CYS A 153 7.93 15.00 -11.57
N PHE A 154 8.22 13.85 -12.17
CA PHE A 154 8.86 12.74 -11.46
C PHE A 154 10.37 12.82 -11.59
N CYS A 155 11.09 12.78 -10.47
CA CYS A 155 12.55 12.68 -10.47
C CYS A 155 13.00 11.28 -10.84
N ASP A 156 12.30 10.24 -10.39
CA ASP A 156 12.57 8.84 -10.69
C ASP A 156 11.30 8.08 -11.06
N ASP A 157 11.39 7.22 -12.10
CA ASP A 157 10.39 6.21 -12.41
C ASP A 157 10.89 4.84 -11.93
N LEU A 158 10.45 4.46 -10.75
CA LEU A 158 10.78 3.17 -10.16
C LEU A 158 9.92 2.02 -10.70
N GLY A 159 8.83 2.31 -11.40
CA GLY A 159 7.89 1.30 -11.90
C GLY A 159 8.56 0.10 -12.59
N PRO A 160 9.51 0.30 -13.53
CA PRO A 160 10.23 -0.80 -14.19
C PRO A 160 11.11 -1.61 -13.23
N TRP A 161 11.59 -1.00 -12.14
CA TRP A 161 12.45 -1.66 -11.15
C TRP A 161 11.64 -2.49 -10.13
N LEU A 162 10.36 -2.18 -9.91
CA LEU A 162 9.46 -2.86 -8.98
C LEU A 162 9.03 -4.25 -9.50
N GLY A 163 9.97 -5.18 -9.66
CA GLY A 163 9.71 -6.51 -10.20
C GLY A 163 8.86 -7.39 -9.28
N ASP A 164 9.14 -7.35 -7.97
CA ASP A 164 8.45 -8.09 -6.93
C ASP A 164 8.14 -7.22 -5.71
N PHE A 165 7.44 -7.78 -4.74
CA PHE A 165 7.09 -7.05 -3.52
C PHE A 165 8.29 -6.82 -2.58
N SER A 166 9.37 -7.60 -2.68
CA SER A 166 10.59 -7.35 -1.93
C SER A 166 11.28 -6.09 -2.41
N ARG A 167 11.37 -5.87 -3.73
CA ARG A 167 11.85 -4.61 -4.31
C ARG A 167 10.93 -3.45 -3.96
N THR A 168 9.61 -3.67 -4.05
CA THR A 168 8.63 -2.65 -3.64
C THR A 168 8.84 -2.26 -2.18
N ALA A 169 9.01 -3.22 -1.27
CA ALA A 169 9.27 -2.94 0.14
C ALA A 169 10.54 -2.09 0.34
N ARG A 170 11.63 -2.43 -0.35
CA ARG A 170 12.87 -1.63 -0.29
C ARG A 170 12.66 -0.21 -0.81
N ALA A 171 11.94 -0.05 -1.94
CA ALA A 171 11.59 1.28 -2.43
C ALA A 171 10.83 2.09 -1.37
N LEU A 172 9.79 1.50 -0.78
CA LEU A 172 8.99 2.16 0.26
C LEU A 172 9.83 2.57 1.48
N MET A 173 10.81 1.76 1.88
CA MET A 173 11.71 2.10 2.99
C MET A 173 12.63 3.30 2.70
N ALA A 174 12.87 3.61 1.44
CA ALA A 174 13.70 4.74 1.01
C ALA A 174 12.91 6.06 0.85
N LEU A 175 11.58 6.03 1.06
CA LEU A 175 10.68 7.17 0.91
C LEU A 175 10.31 7.78 2.26
N ASP A 176 9.98 9.07 2.25
CA ASP A 176 9.47 9.77 3.44
C ASP A 176 7.94 9.64 3.56
N LEU A 177 7.25 9.57 2.42
CA LEU A 177 5.79 9.40 2.34
C LEU A 177 5.41 8.55 1.13
N VAL A 178 4.36 7.76 1.27
CA VAL A 178 3.70 7.07 0.16
C VAL A 178 2.29 7.62 0.00
N ILE A 179 1.91 8.02 -1.22
CA ILE A 179 0.53 8.38 -1.55
C ILE A 179 0.00 7.33 -2.52
N SER A 180 -1.07 6.67 -2.15
CA SER A 180 -1.60 5.55 -2.93
C SER A 180 -3.13 5.52 -2.91
N VAL A 181 -3.72 5.18 -4.03
CA VAL A 181 -5.10 4.66 -4.03
C VAL A 181 -5.13 3.30 -3.33
N ASP A 182 -6.31 2.75 -3.07
CA ASP A 182 -6.48 1.46 -2.36
C ASP A 182 -5.86 0.29 -3.16
N THR A 183 -4.59 -0.01 -2.88
CA THR A 183 -3.80 -1.04 -3.55
C THR A 183 -2.96 -1.84 -2.57
N ALA A 184 -2.34 -2.93 -3.04
CA ALA A 184 -1.40 -3.71 -2.24
C ALA A 184 -0.19 -2.87 -1.74
N VAL A 185 0.20 -1.82 -2.48
CA VAL A 185 1.29 -0.91 -2.06
C VAL A 185 0.92 -0.12 -0.81
N LEU A 186 -0.35 0.33 -0.70
CA LEU A 186 -0.86 1.00 0.50
C LEU A 186 -0.75 0.06 1.73
N HIS A 187 -1.17 -1.20 1.56
CA HIS A 187 -1.07 -2.21 2.62
C HIS A 187 0.38 -2.50 2.99
N LEU A 188 1.26 -2.62 2.01
CA LEU A 188 2.67 -2.87 2.25
C LEU A 188 3.34 -1.71 3.00
N ALA A 189 3.07 -0.46 2.59
CA ALA A 189 3.59 0.71 3.28
C ALA A 189 3.15 0.76 4.76
N GLY A 190 1.86 0.54 5.02
CA GLY A 190 1.32 0.45 6.38
C GLY A 190 1.90 -0.70 7.19
N ALA A 191 2.08 -1.88 6.59
CA ALA A 191 2.66 -3.06 7.24
C ALA A 191 4.14 -2.89 7.59
N LEU A 192 4.88 -2.11 6.80
CA LEU A 192 6.27 -1.69 7.05
C LEU A 192 6.37 -0.51 8.04
N GLY A 193 5.24 0.06 8.47
CA GLY A 193 5.20 1.23 9.36
C GLY A 193 5.64 2.54 8.69
N ARG A 194 5.58 2.61 7.35
CA ARG A 194 5.92 3.85 6.63
C ARG A 194 4.76 4.84 6.64
N PRO A 195 5.03 6.15 6.70
CA PRO A 195 3.99 7.15 6.50
C PRO A 195 3.28 6.91 5.17
N VAL A 196 1.96 6.82 5.18
CA VAL A 196 1.18 6.55 3.98
C VAL A 196 -0.14 7.31 3.98
N TRP A 197 -0.48 7.88 2.83
CA TRP A 197 -1.76 8.53 2.59
C TRP A 197 -2.56 7.68 1.61
N GLY A 198 -3.77 7.31 2.03
CA GLY A 198 -4.71 6.53 1.23
C GLY A 198 -5.75 7.44 0.58
N LEU A 199 -5.80 7.46 -0.75
CA LEU A 199 -6.84 8.15 -1.52
C LEU A 199 -7.98 7.16 -1.77
N LEU A 200 -9.15 7.39 -1.17
CA LEU A 200 -10.23 6.43 -1.17
C LEU A 200 -11.45 6.91 -1.96
N PRO A 201 -12.07 6.02 -2.76
CA PRO A 201 -13.35 6.30 -3.39
C PRO A 201 -14.46 6.38 -2.34
N LEU A 202 -15.62 6.92 -2.74
CA LEU A 202 -16.80 7.00 -1.89
C LEU A 202 -17.22 5.62 -1.34
N ALA A 203 -17.32 4.63 -2.23
CA ALA A 203 -17.55 3.24 -1.87
C ALA A 203 -16.21 2.53 -1.60
N SER A 204 -15.55 2.93 -0.51
CA SER A 204 -14.30 2.30 -0.09
C SER A 204 -14.54 0.94 0.57
N ASP A 205 -13.50 0.09 0.58
CA ASP A 205 -13.54 -1.22 1.21
C ASP A 205 -13.85 -1.12 2.71
N TRP A 206 -14.51 -2.15 3.26
CA TRP A 206 -14.95 -2.25 4.66
C TRP A 206 -13.83 -1.99 5.68
N ARG A 207 -12.60 -2.36 5.36
CA ARG A 207 -11.42 -2.23 6.24
C ARG A 207 -11.07 -0.79 6.58
N TRP A 208 -11.47 0.11 5.72
CA TRP A 208 -11.21 1.54 5.93
C TRP A 208 -12.27 2.21 6.80
N LEU A 209 -13.35 1.48 7.14
CA LEU A 209 -14.47 2.02 7.92
C LEU A 209 -15.07 3.28 7.28
N ILE A 210 -15.93 3.99 8.00
CA ILE A 210 -16.55 5.25 7.56
C ILE A 210 -16.35 6.34 8.60
N GLY A 211 -16.38 7.62 8.16
CA GLY A 211 -16.40 8.77 9.07
C GLY A 211 -15.10 9.04 9.82
N ARG A 212 -13.95 8.53 9.31
CA ARG A 212 -12.64 8.74 9.94
C ARG A 212 -11.55 8.92 8.89
N ASP A 213 -10.46 9.58 9.27
CA ASP A 213 -9.28 9.85 8.45
C ASP A 213 -8.04 9.04 8.87
N ASP A 214 -8.17 8.15 9.85
CA ASP A 214 -7.17 7.18 10.30
C ASP A 214 -7.63 5.75 10.05
N SER A 215 -6.82 4.77 10.41
CA SER A 215 -7.14 3.35 10.27
C SER A 215 -6.69 2.54 11.49
N PRO A 216 -7.53 1.62 12.01
CA PRO A 216 -7.10 0.71 13.07
C PRO A 216 -6.09 -0.32 12.59
N TRP A 217 -5.98 -0.51 11.27
CA TRP A 217 -5.04 -1.46 10.68
C TRP A 217 -3.61 -0.94 10.62
N TYR A 218 -3.41 0.38 10.41
CA TYR A 218 -2.10 0.97 10.22
C TYR A 218 -2.04 2.33 10.88
N SER A 219 -1.26 2.46 11.95
CA SER A 219 -1.15 3.69 12.73
C SER A 219 -0.49 4.86 11.97
N THR A 220 0.23 4.55 10.88
CA THR A 220 0.90 5.54 10.02
C THR A 220 0.06 5.97 8.82
N LEU A 221 -1.17 5.44 8.69
CA LEU A 221 -2.05 5.72 7.56
C LEU A 221 -2.95 6.90 7.85
N ARG A 222 -2.97 7.87 6.94
CA ARG A 222 -3.97 8.93 6.85
C ARG A 222 -4.83 8.72 5.61
N LEU A 223 -6.15 8.88 5.75
CA LEU A 223 -7.14 8.63 4.70
C LEU A 223 -7.72 9.94 4.18
N PHE A 224 -7.73 10.08 2.86
CA PHE A 224 -8.41 11.15 2.13
C PHE A 224 -9.55 10.52 1.34
N ARG A 225 -10.78 10.93 1.59
CA ARG A 225 -11.98 10.25 1.09
C ARG A 225 -12.80 11.11 0.17
N GLN A 226 -13.32 10.50 -0.88
CA GLN A 226 -14.44 11.10 -1.60
C GLN A 226 -15.64 11.25 -0.66
N THR A 227 -16.33 12.39 -0.75
CA THR A 227 -17.54 12.70 0.01
C THR A 227 -18.68 13.02 -0.95
N GLU A 228 -19.92 12.70 -0.57
CA GLU A 228 -21.11 13.17 -1.28
C GLU A 228 -21.62 14.49 -0.68
N PRO A 229 -22.19 15.39 -1.53
CA PRO A 229 -22.19 15.33 -2.98
C PRO A 229 -20.82 15.76 -3.55
N ALA A 230 -20.30 14.98 -4.51
CA ALA A 230 -19.13 15.43 -5.27
C ALA A 230 -19.52 16.59 -6.18
N PRO A 231 -18.67 17.59 -6.40
CA PRO A 231 -18.89 18.59 -7.43
C PRO A 231 -19.15 17.91 -8.78
N ALA A 232 -20.10 18.42 -9.55
CA ALA A 232 -20.53 17.78 -10.78
C ALA A 232 -19.35 17.42 -11.69
N GLY A 233 -19.15 16.11 -11.90
CA GLY A 233 -18.17 15.56 -12.84
C GLY A 233 -16.75 15.34 -12.30
N ASP A 234 -16.43 15.72 -11.06
CA ASP A 234 -15.09 15.50 -10.49
C ASP A 234 -15.09 14.98 -9.04
N PRO A 235 -15.27 13.66 -8.84
CA PRO A 235 -15.28 13.08 -7.50
C PRO A 235 -13.89 13.09 -6.80
N TRP A 236 -12.81 13.22 -7.56
CA TRP A 236 -11.45 13.23 -7.02
C TRP A 236 -10.89 14.62 -6.69
N GLY A 237 -11.43 15.70 -7.29
CA GLY A 237 -10.94 17.05 -7.07
C GLY A 237 -10.85 17.44 -5.60
N PRO A 238 -11.91 17.31 -4.79
CA PRO A 238 -11.86 17.63 -3.36
C PRO A 238 -10.84 16.79 -2.58
N VAL A 239 -10.67 15.51 -2.90
CA VAL A 239 -9.69 14.61 -2.27
C VAL A 239 -8.27 15.07 -2.56
N LEU A 240 -7.98 15.37 -3.83
CA LEU A 240 -6.66 15.82 -4.27
C LEU A 240 -6.32 17.20 -3.69
N GLN A 241 -7.31 18.10 -3.58
CA GLN A 241 -7.13 19.40 -2.96
C GLN A 241 -6.80 19.28 -1.46
N GLN A 242 -7.48 18.40 -0.73
CA GLN A 242 -7.18 18.14 0.68
C GLN A 242 -5.78 17.53 0.85
N ALA A 243 -5.40 16.58 0.00
CA ALA A 243 -4.07 15.97 0.03
C ALA A 243 -2.98 16.99 -0.28
N MET A 244 -3.21 17.88 -1.27
CA MET A 244 -2.28 18.94 -1.62
C MET A 244 -2.11 19.95 -0.47
N THR A 245 -3.21 20.40 0.15
CA THR A 245 -3.16 21.29 1.31
C THR A 245 -2.38 20.65 2.47
N ALA A 246 -2.60 19.36 2.71
CA ALA A 246 -1.85 18.64 3.74
C ALA A 246 -0.35 18.55 3.40
N LEU A 247 0.00 18.39 2.13
CA LEU A 247 1.39 18.33 1.67
C LEU A 247 2.12 19.67 1.88
N GLU A 248 1.47 20.78 1.59
CA GLU A 248 1.99 22.13 1.81
C GLU A 248 2.35 22.42 3.28
N HIS A 249 1.74 21.68 4.23
CA HIS A 249 2.04 21.79 5.67
C HIS A 249 3.12 20.81 6.14
N CYS A 250 3.52 19.84 5.33
CA CYS A 250 4.52 18.82 5.68
C CYS A 250 5.90 19.10 5.06
N ALA A 251 5.94 19.87 3.99
CA ALA A 251 7.14 20.27 3.24
C ALA A 251 7.62 21.65 3.68
#